data_b6401886e1623af531b652c094699e09
#
_entry.id   b6401886e1623af531b652c094699e09
#
_cell.length_a   1.000
_cell.length_b   1.000
_cell.length_c   1.000
_cell.angle_alpha   90.00
_cell.angle_beta   90.00
_cell.angle_gamma   90.00
#
_symmetry.space_group_name_H-M   'P 1'
#
loop_
_entity.id
_entity.type
_entity.pdbx_description
1 polymer ?
#
loop_
_entity_poly.entity_id
_entity_poly.type
_entity_poly.pdbx_seq_one_letter_code
_entity_poly.pdbx_strand_id
1 'polypeptide(L)'
;MKEITTTQQFEQEVLNSANPVFVDFWAEWCGPCKAVSPAVEELSGEYKDKVDFVKVNVDQNNELAQKYNIFSIPTLAIFKDGKVIAQSAGAASKESIRTYINKNIQTEASA
;
A
#
# COMPACT_ATOMS: atom_id res chain seq x y z
N MET A 1 -8.62 3.50 6.29
CA MET A 1 -7.25 3.06 5.99
C MET A 1 -6.32 3.60 7.07
N LYS A 2 -5.47 2.74 7.61
CA LYS A 2 -4.63 3.11 8.74
C LYS A 2 -3.36 3.82 8.30
N GLU A 3 -2.99 4.89 9.02
CA GLU A 3 -1.74 5.61 8.81
C GLU A 3 -0.64 4.98 9.66
N ILE A 4 0.47 4.63 9.05
CA ILE A 4 1.63 4.10 9.78
C ILE A 4 2.53 5.27 10.18
N THR A 5 2.79 5.41 11.47
CA THR A 5 3.56 6.54 11.99
C THR A 5 4.91 6.16 12.58
N THR A 6 5.17 4.88 12.81
CA THR A 6 6.45 4.41 13.35
C THR A 6 6.89 3.15 12.63
N THR A 7 8.19 2.88 12.68
CA THR A 7 8.77 1.64 12.15
C THR A 7 8.19 0.43 12.88
N GLN A 8 8.00 0.54 14.18
CA GLN A 8 7.44 -0.53 14.99
C GLN A 8 6.00 -0.84 14.58
N GLN A 9 5.21 0.19 14.32
CA GLN A 9 3.84 0.01 13.86
C GLN A 9 3.82 -0.67 12.49
N PHE A 10 4.75 -0.31 11.60
CA PHE A 10 4.88 -0.96 10.30
C PHE A 10 5.16 -2.45 10.46
N GLU A 11 6.05 -2.80 11.37
CA GLU A 11 6.35 -4.20 11.63
C GLU A 11 5.10 -4.96 12.08
N GLN A 12 4.35 -4.39 13.01
CA GLN A 12 3.16 -5.04 13.55
C GLN A 12 2.03 -5.14 12.52
N GLU A 13 1.77 -4.05 11.80
CA GLU A 13 0.60 -3.96 10.93
C GLU A 13 0.84 -4.51 9.53
N VAL A 14 2.08 -4.53 9.09
CA VAL A 14 2.43 -4.94 7.72
C VAL A 14 3.21 -6.24 7.72
N LEU A 15 4.36 -6.27 8.39
CA LEU A 15 5.24 -7.44 8.30
C LEU A 15 4.68 -8.65 9.02
N ASN A 16 3.97 -8.43 10.12
CA ASN A 16 3.38 -9.52 10.91
C ASN A 16 1.90 -9.76 10.61
N SER A 17 1.37 -9.13 9.57
CA SER A 17 -0.03 -9.30 9.22
C SER A 17 -0.31 -10.69 8.68
N ALA A 18 -1.45 -11.26 9.08
CA ALA A 18 -1.93 -12.52 8.55
C ALA A 18 -2.50 -12.37 7.14
N ASN A 19 -2.94 -11.16 6.78
CA ASN A 19 -3.48 -10.85 5.46
C ASN A 19 -2.44 -10.20 4.59
N PRO A 20 -2.58 -10.27 3.26
CA PRO A 20 -1.81 -9.39 2.38
C PRO A 20 -2.08 -7.93 2.74
N VAL A 21 -1.08 -7.07 2.58
CA VAL A 21 -1.19 -5.66 2.92
C VAL A 21 -0.84 -4.79 1.71
N PHE A 22 -1.74 -3.88 1.38
CA PHE A 22 -1.51 -2.86 0.36
C PHE A 22 -0.97 -1.63 1.07
N VAL A 23 0.21 -1.15 0.66
CA VAL A 23 0.88 -0.02 1.29
C VAL A 23 0.99 1.12 0.29
N ASP A 24 0.42 2.27 0.66
CA ASP A 24 0.48 3.50 -0.12
C ASP A 24 1.57 4.40 0.47
N PHE A 25 2.71 4.51 -0.22
CA PHE A 25 3.78 5.43 0.17
C PHE A 25 3.50 6.78 -0.46
N TRP A 26 3.35 7.82 0.37
CA TRP A 26 2.87 9.12 -0.05
C TRP A 26 3.55 10.26 0.71
N ALA A 27 3.29 11.51 0.32
CA ALA A 27 3.71 12.69 1.06
C ALA A 27 2.68 13.81 0.88
N GLU A 28 2.65 14.74 1.82
CA GLU A 28 1.69 15.85 1.82
C GLU A 28 1.82 16.76 0.60
N TRP A 29 3.05 16.97 0.12
CA TRP A 29 3.33 17.85 -1.01
C TRP A 29 3.08 17.20 -2.37
N CYS A 30 2.72 15.96 -2.38
CA CYS A 30 2.64 15.16 -3.61
C CYS A 30 1.23 15.24 -4.22
N GLY A 31 1.08 15.98 -5.30
CA GLY A 31 -0.20 16.10 -6.00
C GLY A 31 -0.74 14.77 -6.50
N PRO A 32 0.07 13.98 -7.24
CA PRO A 32 -0.40 12.66 -7.71
C PRO A 32 -0.80 11.72 -6.59
N CYS A 33 -0.16 11.80 -5.42
CA CYS A 33 -0.55 11.02 -4.25
C CYS A 33 -1.97 11.36 -3.80
N LYS A 34 -2.28 12.65 -3.77
CA LYS A 34 -3.60 13.12 -3.38
C LYS A 34 -4.66 12.74 -4.42
N ALA A 35 -4.28 12.73 -5.69
CA ALA A 35 -5.20 12.35 -6.75
C ALA A 35 -5.59 10.88 -6.67
N VAL A 36 -4.69 10.02 -6.24
CA VAL A 36 -4.94 8.58 -6.17
C VAL A 36 -5.65 8.19 -4.86
N SER A 37 -5.59 9.03 -3.85
CA SER A 37 -6.09 8.72 -2.51
C SER A 37 -7.57 8.30 -2.48
N PRO A 38 -8.50 8.99 -3.16
CA PRO A 38 -9.90 8.53 -3.13
C PRO A 38 -10.10 7.12 -3.67
N ALA A 39 -9.38 6.76 -4.74
CA ALA A 39 -9.48 5.42 -5.31
C ALA A 39 -8.97 4.37 -4.33
N VAL A 40 -7.86 4.65 -3.65
CA VAL A 40 -7.29 3.73 -2.66
C VAL A 40 -8.24 3.56 -1.48
N GLU A 41 -8.83 4.66 -1.00
CA GLU A 41 -9.81 4.57 0.09
C GLU A 41 -11.02 3.72 -0.28
N GLU A 42 -11.55 3.90 -1.49
CA GLU A 42 -12.68 3.11 -1.95
C GLU A 42 -12.33 1.63 -2.05
N LEU A 43 -11.14 1.34 -2.60
CA LEU A 43 -10.68 -0.05 -2.71
C LEU A 43 -10.47 -0.70 -1.35
N SER A 44 -10.03 0.08 -0.35
CA SER A 44 -9.85 -0.47 0.98
C SER A 44 -11.15 -1.02 1.54
N GLY A 45 -12.28 -0.39 1.19
CA GLY A 45 -13.59 -0.89 1.57
C GLY A 45 -13.98 -2.15 0.80
N GLU A 46 -13.63 -2.22 -0.48
CA GLU A 46 -13.96 -3.37 -1.33
C GLU A 46 -13.22 -4.64 -0.91
N TYR A 47 -12.02 -4.49 -0.36
CA TYR A 47 -11.19 -5.63 0.05
C TYR A 47 -11.21 -5.88 1.55
N LYS A 48 -12.18 -5.29 2.25
CA LYS A 48 -12.29 -5.46 3.70
C LYS A 48 -12.22 -6.96 4.07
N ASP A 49 -11.44 -7.25 5.10
CA ASP A 49 -11.20 -8.60 5.63
C ASP A 49 -10.38 -9.51 4.72
N LYS A 50 -9.98 -9.04 3.55
CA LYS A 50 -9.16 -9.84 2.62
C LYS A 50 -7.78 -9.25 2.44
N VAL A 51 -7.70 -7.93 2.31
CA VAL A 51 -6.46 -7.19 2.14
C VAL A 51 -6.50 -6.01 3.09
N ASP A 52 -5.46 -5.85 3.89
CA ASP A 52 -5.34 -4.68 4.77
C ASP A 52 -4.71 -3.55 3.98
N PHE A 53 -5.21 -2.34 4.18
CA PHE A 53 -4.70 -1.15 3.49
C PHE A 53 -4.11 -0.20 4.53
N VAL A 54 -2.87 0.21 4.30
CA VAL A 54 -2.20 1.20 5.15
C VAL A 54 -1.51 2.23 4.27
N LYS A 55 -1.21 3.39 4.85
CA LYS A 55 -0.46 4.43 4.16
C LYS A 55 0.74 4.85 5.00
N VAL A 56 1.83 5.15 4.33
CA VAL A 56 3.11 5.52 4.96
C VAL A 56 3.57 6.84 4.36
N ASN A 57 3.63 7.89 5.18
CA ASN A 57 4.15 9.18 4.77
C ASN A 57 5.68 9.07 4.74
N VAL A 58 6.29 9.22 3.55
CA VAL A 58 7.73 9.01 3.39
C VAL A 58 8.57 10.07 4.08
N ASP A 59 8.03 11.27 4.28
CA ASP A 59 8.77 12.32 4.96
C ASP A 59 8.87 12.05 6.46
N GLN A 60 7.87 11.41 7.02
CA GLN A 60 7.82 11.05 8.43
C GLN A 60 8.44 9.68 8.70
N ASN A 61 8.59 8.85 7.66
CA ASN A 61 9.11 7.49 7.78
C ASN A 61 10.20 7.25 6.75
N ASN A 62 11.20 8.13 6.75
CA ASN A 62 12.29 8.11 5.80
C ASN A 62 13.05 6.78 5.80
N GLU A 63 13.24 6.20 6.97
CA GLU A 63 13.90 4.92 7.14
C GLU A 63 13.20 3.79 6.37
N LEU A 64 11.87 3.76 6.45
CA LEU A 64 11.09 2.77 5.72
C LEU A 64 11.18 2.98 4.22
N ALA A 65 11.13 4.23 3.77
CA ALA A 65 11.24 4.56 2.37
C ALA A 65 12.58 4.10 1.80
N GLN A 66 13.66 4.31 2.55
CA GLN A 66 14.99 3.88 2.11
C GLN A 66 15.09 2.36 2.10
N LYS A 67 14.58 1.71 3.13
CA LYS A 67 14.65 0.26 3.26
C LYS A 67 13.99 -0.45 2.06
N TYR A 68 12.88 0.08 1.59
CA TYR A 68 12.13 -0.55 0.49
C TYR A 68 12.38 0.12 -0.87
N ASN A 69 13.40 0.98 -0.94
CA ASN A 69 13.83 1.61 -2.20
C ASN A 69 12.71 2.43 -2.84
N ILE A 70 12.03 3.22 -2.02
CA ILE A 70 10.97 4.10 -2.50
C ILE A 70 11.61 5.40 -2.99
N PHE A 71 11.82 5.53 -4.30
CA PHE A 71 12.48 6.68 -4.90
C PHE A 71 11.52 7.68 -5.52
N SER A 72 10.29 7.27 -5.74
CA SER A 72 9.25 8.16 -6.27
C SER A 72 7.94 7.87 -5.60
N ILE A 73 7.03 8.85 -5.58
CA ILE A 73 5.73 8.70 -4.95
C ILE A 73 4.64 9.23 -5.87
N PRO A 74 3.43 8.66 -5.80
CA PRO A 74 3.08 7.54 -4.94
C PRO A 74 3.75 6.24 -5.39
N THR A 75 4.07 5.37 -4.45
CA THR A 75 4.43 4.00 -4.74
C THR A 75 3.43 3.11 -4.03
N LEU A 76 2.83 2.21 -4.77
CA LEU A 76 1.82 1.29 -4.27
C LEU A 76 2.46 -0.09 -4.19
N ALA A 77 2.66 -0.56 -2.97
CA ALA A 77 3.34 -1.84 -2.74
C ALA A 77 2.39 -2.85 -2.14
N ILE A 78 2.64 -4.12 -2.40
CA ILE A 78 1.88 -5.21 -1.80
C ILE A 78 2.85 -6.09 -1.02
N PHE A 79 2.52 -6.32 0.24
CA PHE A 79 3.29 -7.17 1.13
C PHE A 79 2.48 -8.42 1.45
N LYS A 80 3.17 -9.54 1.56
CA LYS A 80 2.57 -10.80 1.99
C LYS A 80 3.61 -11.61 2.74
N ASP A 81 3.21 -12.13 3.90
CA ASP A 81 4.08 -12.96 4.74
C ASP A 81 5.40 -12.26 5.06
N GLY A 82 5.32 -10.95 5.35
CA GLY A 82 6.48 -10.16 5.73
C GLY A 82 7.39 -9.73 4.60
N LYS A 83 6.99 -9.93 3.35
CA LYS A 83 7.81 -9.62 2.18
C LYS A 83 7.06 -8.78 1.17
N VAL A 84 7.78 -7.86 0.51
CA VAL A 84 7.21 -7.13 -0.59
C VAL A 84 7.11 -8.06 -1.80
N ILE A 85 5.92 -8.22 -2.34
CA ILE A 85 5.71 -9.08 -3.51
C ILE A 85 5.47 -8.28 -4.78
N ALA A 86 5.16 -7.00 -4.68
CA ALA A 86 4.97 -6.12 -5.83
C ALA A 86 5.16 -4.67 -5.43
N GLN A 87 5.68 -3.87 -6.35
CA GLN A 87 5.77 -2.41 -6.22
C GLN A 87 5.43 -1.79 -7.56
N SER A 88 4.67 -0.70 -7.51
CA SER A 88 4.30 0.05 -8.71
C SER A 88 4.37 1.54 -8.41
N ALA A 89 5.20 2.27 -9.14
CA ALA A 89 5.35 3.71 -8.95
C ALA A 89 4.39 4.48 -9.85
N GLY A 90 3.88 5.60 -9.34
CA GLY A 90 3.01 6.48 -10.08
C GLY A 90 1.54 6.31 -9.77
N ALA A 91 0.77 7.36 -10.07
CA ALA A 91 -0.68 7.33 -9.88
C ALA A 91 -1.33 6.43 -10.95
N ALA A 92 -2.45 5.84 -10.60
CA ALA A 92 -3.18 4.95 -11.51
C ALA A 92 -4.67 5.09 -11.23
N SER A 93 -5.49 4.67 -12.18
CA SER A 93 -6.93 4.67 -12.00
C SER A 93 -7.34 3.60 -11.00
N LYS A 94 -8.54 3.74 -10.45
CA LYS A 94 -9.11 2.74 -9.54
C LYS A 94 -9.12 1.35 -10.18
N GLU A 95 -9.51 1.27 -11.46
CA GLU A 95 -9.55 0.00 -12.17
C GLU A 95 -8.16 -0.61 -12.34
N SER A 96 -7.16 0.21 -12.65
CA SER A 96 -5.79 -0.27 -12.78
C SER A 96 -5.26 -0.79 -11.45
N ILE A 97 -5.58 -0.10 -10.36
CA ILE A 97 -5.16 -0.53 -9.03
C ILE A 97 -5.85 -1.84 -8.66
N ARG A 98 -7.15 -1.96 -8.93
CA ARG A 98 -7.88 -3.20 -8.67
C ARG A 98 -7.26 -4.38 -9.43
N THR A 99 -6.93 -4.18 -10.69
CA THR A 99 -6.28 -5.20 -11.51
C THR A 99 -4.93 -5.59 -10.93
N TYR A 100 -4.16 -4.59 -10.51
CA TYR A 100 -2.87 -4.78 -9.88
C TYR A 100 -2.97 -5.63 -8.61
N ILE A 101 -3.94 -5.32 -7.75
CA ILE A 101 -4.16 -6.09 -6.53
C ILE A 101 -4.55 -7.53 -6.87
N ASN A 102 -5.52 -7.70 -7.76
CA ASN A 102 -6.02 -9.04 -8.10
C ASN A 102 -4.96 -9.90 -8.77
N LYS A 103 -4.10 -9.28 -9.56
CA LYS A 103 -3.01 -9.99 -10.25
C LYS A 103 -1.98 -10.52 -9.26
N ASN A 104 -1.70 -9.77 -8.22
CA ASN A 104 -0.63 -10.11 -7.27
C ASN A 104 -1.13 -10.85 -6.03
N ILE A 105 -2.42 -10.76 -5.74
CA ILE A 105 -3.02 -11.42 -4.59
C ILE A 105 -4.09 -12.37 -5.10
N GLN A 106 -3.89 -13.66 -4.85
CA GLN A 106 -4.89 -14.66 -5.17
C GLN A 106 -5.88 -14.70 -4.02
N THR A 107 -7.06 -14.15 -4.24
CA THR A 107 -8.14 -14.20 -3.26
C THR A 107 -9.04 -15.39 -3.56
N GLU A 108 -9.90 -15.71 -2.60
CA GLU A 108 -10.88 -16.79 -2.80
C GLU A 108 -11.75 -16.52 -4.02
N ALA A 109 -12.09 -15.27 -4.24
CA ALA A 109 -12.94 -14.88 -5.35
C ALA A 109 -12.26 -15.06 -6.70
N SER A 110 -10.93 -15.03 -6.74
CA SER A 110 -10.18 -15.15 -7.98
C SER A 110 -9.65 -16.56 -8.21
N ALA A 111 -9.86 -17.45 -7.27
CA ALA A 111 -9.40 -18.82 -7.39
C ALA A 111 -10.21 -19.65 -8.38
#